data_eefa602a0b2ff542ac93a79fdcaafd32
#
_entry.id   eefa602a0b2ff542ac93a79fdcaafd32
#
_cell.length_a   1.000
_cell.length_b   1.000
_cell.length_c   1.000
_cell.angle_alpha   90.00
_cell.angle_beta   90.00
_cell.angle_gamma   90.00
#
_symmetry.space_group_name_H-M   'P 1'
#
loop_
_entity.id
_entity.type
_entity.pdbx_description
1 polymer ?
#
loop_
_entity_poly.entity_id
_entity_poly.type
_entity_poly.pdbx_seq_one_letter_code
_entity_poly.pdbx_strand_id
1 'polypeptide(L)'
;MNLIAGNIVDRQNSLDALKRLKETTSETLQNCSLSPDIVLQACDALSAVLNERTHLPLLLSSGIREDDARTRLKQARLLLSAAYLKEKMRRELGPDWDKPVSFTPIDRSLPVTERAMPIGVLLHIAAGNMDGLPVYTVIEGLLTGNINLLKLPTTDDGVSLELLRMLVEIEPALSGYVYVFDYASEEVHLIRKLVDASDAIVVWGTDAAVSAVRRLASPHIRLIEWGNKLSFAYVTQGGMNAENLHGLAKHICATNQLLCNSCQVIYLDTEDERQALSFCRGFLSILEEEGTTVPLSLPIELQAQLTLQLKSETLCASSEGKRVFMGEGASVIYCADDSLSPSIMFRNCLIKRLPREELLPRLRSSKGLLQTAGLLCGADEKKELTELLFRAGVVRVTTGEAMSEGYCGEPHDGERSLQRYIRIVSLS
;
A
#
# COMPACT_ATOMS: atom_id res chain seq x y z
N MET A 1 -12.19 -6.55 20.41
CA MET A 1 -12.14 -8.05 20.56
C MET A 1 -10.87 -8.57 19.91
N ASN A 2 -10.35 -9.72 20.35
CA ASN A 2 -9.07 -10.25 19.88
C ASN A 2 -9.27 -11.69 19.37
N LEU A 3 -8.40 -12.14 18.45
CA LEU A 3 -8.35 -13.53 17.97
C LEU A 3 -7.07 -14.18 18.50
N ILE A 4 -7.21 -15.20 19.34
CA ILE A 4 -6.08 -15.90 19.97
C ILE A 4 -6.27 -17.39 19.81
N ALA A 5 -5.30 -18.05 19.19
CA ALA A 5 -5.32 -19.50 18.95
C ALA A 5 -6.69 -20.01 18.40
N GLY A 6 -7.23 -19.30 17.42
CA GLY A 6 -8.50 -19.63 16.76
C GLY A 6 -9.76 -19.20 17.49
N ASN A 7 -9.67 -18.61 18.68
CA ASN A 7 -10.83 -18.21 19.47
C ASN A 7 -10.94 -16.69 19.60
N ILE A 8 -12.17 -16.19 19.49
CA ILE A 8 -12.47 -14.79 19.85
C ILE A 8 -12.48 -14.69 21.38
N VAL A 9 -11.65 -13.79 21.89
CA VAL A 9 -11.49 -13.57 23.32
C VAL A 9 -11.71 -12.10 23.69
N ASP A 10 -12.12 -11.89 24.94
CA ASP A 10 -12.20 -10.56 25.52
C ASP A 10 -10.81 -9.98 25.82
N ARG A 11 -10.80 -8.74 26.30
CA ARG A 11 -9.55 -8.03 26.62
C ARG A 11 -8.75 -8.71 27.71
N GLN A 12 -9.39 -9.22 28.77
CA GLN A 12 -8.69 -9.82 29.92
C GLN A 12 -7.97 -11.11 29.49
N ASN A 13 -8.67 -11.98 28.79
CA ASN A 13 -8.09 -13.22 28.25
C ASN A 13 -6.97 -12.94 27.23
N SER A 14 -7.12 -11.88 26.44
CA SER A 14 -6.07 -11.42 25.51
C SER A 14 -4.79 -10.96 26.26
N LEU A 15 -4.92 -10.25 27.38
CA LEU A 15 -3.79 -9.84 28.19
C LEU A 15 -3.06 -11.03 28.83
N ASP A 16 -3.81 -12.08 29.24
CA ASP A 16 -3.21 -13.30 29.77
C ASP A 16 -2.52 -14.13 28.67
N ALA A 17 -3.10 -14.20 27.49
CA ALA A 17 -2.45 -14.81 26.32
C ALA A 17 -1.15 -14.06 25.94
N LEU A 18 -1.15 -12.73 25.99
CA LEU A 18 0.03 -11.90 25.70
C LEU A 18 1.21 -12.19 26.66
N LYS A 19 0.95 -12.56 27.92
CA LYS A 19 2.01 -12.95 28.88
C LYS A 19 2.73 -14.24 28.46
N ARG A 20 2.02 -15.15 27.77
CA ARG A 20 2.51 -16.46 27.34
C ARG A 20 2.86 -16.51 25.85
N LEU A 21 2.73 -15.40 25.14
CA LEU A 21 2.82 -15.38 23.68
C LEU A 21 4.15 -15.94 23.15
N LYS A 22 5.27 -15.60 23.80
CA LYS A 22 6.59 -16.12 23.42
C LYS A 22 6.69 -17.65 23.57
N GLU A 23 6.12 -18.19 24.62
CA GLU A 23 6.09 -19.64 24.88
C GLU A 23 5.24 -20.33 23.81
N THR A 24 4.00 -19.85 23.61
CA THR A 24 3.07 -20.41 22.65
C THR A 24 3.60 -20.37 21.20
N THR A 25 4.18 -19.24 20.78
CA THR A 25 4.77 -19.13 19.45
C THR A 25 6.00 -20.03 19.28
N SER A 26 6.83 -20.18 20.34
CA SER A 26 7.97 -21.09 20.32
C SER A 26 7.53 -22.55 20.23
N GLU A 27 6.48 -22.95 20.92
CA GLU A 27 5.90 -24.30 20.83
C GLU A 27 5.36 -24.58 19.43
N THR A 28 4.69 -23.59 18.79
CA THR A 28 4.23 -23.73 17.41
C THR A 28 5.40 -23.91 16.46
N LEU A 29 6.47 -23.11 16.58
CA LEU A 29 7.66 -23.24 15.73
C LEU A 29 8.41 -24.56 15.91
N GLN A 30 8.35 -25.17 17.10
CA GLN A 30 8.99 -26.46 17.36
C GLN A 30 8.20 -27.66 16.81
N ASN A 31 6.90 -27.59 16.89
CA ASN A 31 6.02 -28.74 16.67
C ASN A 31 5.36 -28.77 15.28
N CYS A 32 5.31 -27.62 14.60
CA CYS A 32 4.57 -27.47 13.35
C CYS A 32 5.38 -26.77 12.26
N SER A 33 5.13 -27.18 11.02
CA SER A 33 5.55 -26.44 9.83
C SER A 33 4.32 -26.20 8.96
N LEU A 34 4.01 -24.93 8.66
CA LEU A 34 2.88 -24.58 7.82
C LEU A 34 3.25 -24.74 6.35
N SER A 35 2.54 -25.60 5.63
CA SER A 35 2.67 -25.72 4.18
C SER A 35 1.93 -24.58 3.47
N PRO A 36 2.55 -23.94 2.46
CA PRO A 36 1.86 -22.95 1.63
C PRO A 36 0.57 -23.48 0.98
N ASP A 37 0.51 -24.76 0.64
CA ASP A 37 -0.68 -25.37 0.02
C ASP A 37 -1.89 -25.36 0.95
N ILE A 38 -1.71 -25.53 2.25
CA ILE A 38 -2.79 -25.41 3.26
C ILE A 38 -3.34 -23.98 3.24
N VAL A 39 -2.46 -22.99 3.24
CA VAL A 39 -2.86 -21.56 3.20
C VAL A 39 -3.59 -21.24 1.91
N LEU A 40 -3.10 -21.73 0.76
CA LEU A 40 -3.74 -21.51 -0.54
C LEU A 40 -5.15 -22.11 -0.58
N GLN A 41 -5.33 -23.33 -0.07
CA GLN A 41 -6.65 -23.99 -0.01
C GLN A 41 -7.61 -23.24 0.93
N ALA A 42 -7.12 -22.82 2.10
CA ALA A 42 -7.92 -22.05 3.05
C ALA A 42 -8.37 -20.70 2.49
N CYS A 43 -7.47 -19.97 1.83
CA CYS A 43 -7.77 -18.69 1.19
C CYS A 43 -8.75 -18.86 0.02
N ASP A 44 -8.60 -19.89 -0.79
CA ASP A 44 -9.52 -20.19 -1.90
C ASP A 44 -10.91 -20.53 -1.39
N ALA A 45 -11.01 -21.34 -0.33
CA ALA A 45 -12.28 -21.63 0.35
C ALA A 45 -12.91 -20.36 0.95
N LEU A 46 -12.12 -19.49 1.58
CA LEU A 46 -12.58 -18.19 2.06
C LEU A 46 -13.09 -17.31 0.91
N SER A 47 -12.34 -17.24 -0.20
CA SER A 47 -12.79 -16.53 -1.42
C SER A 47 -14.15 -17.03 -1.93
N ALA A 48 -14.38 -18.35 -1.89
CA ALA A 48 -15.63 -18.96 -2.34
C ALA A 48 -16.83 -18.64 -1.45
N VAL A 49 -16.64 -18.53 -0.13
CA VAL A 49 -17.73 -18.20 0.82
C VAL A 49 -18.02 -16.69 0.86
N LEU A 50 -17.11 -15.84 0.44
CA LEU A 50 -17.35 -14.40 0.29
C LEU A 50 -18.29 -14.15 -0.89
N ASN A 51 -19.55 -13.84 -0.61
CA ASN A 51 -20.59 -13.66 -1.63
C ASN A 51 -21.43 -12.40 -1.36
N GLU A 52 -22.11 -11.92 -2.40
CA GLU A 52 -22.94 -10.72 -2.32
C GLU A 52 -24.12 -10.88 -1.35
N ARG A 53 -24.69 -12.08 -1.23
CA ARG A 53 -25.89 -12.30 -0.42
C ARG A 53 -25.66 -12.05 1.08
N THR A 54 -24.49 -12.46 1.58
CA THR A 54 -24.17 -12.38 3.03
C THR A 54 -23.26 -11.21 3.36
N HIS A 55 -22.32 -10.84 2.48
CA HIS A 55 -21.26 -9.87 2.78
C HIS A 55 -21.54 -8.47 2.23
N LEU A 56 -22.29 -8.35 1.11
CA LEU A 56 -22.67 -7.04 0.59
C LEU A 56 -23.50 -6.23 1.61
N PRO A 57 -24.51 -6.80 2.31
CA PRO A 57 -25.24 -6.05 3.34
C PRO A 57 -24.36 -5.54 4.49
N LEU A 58 -23.30 -6.26 4.86
CA LEU A 58 -22.36 -5.83 5.89
C LEU A 58 -21.58 -4.60 5.44
N LEU A 59 -21.05 -4.59 4.20
CA LEU A 59 -20.35 -3.46 3.62
C LEU A 59 -21.28 -2.25 3.46
N LEU A 60 -22.53 -2.45 3.08
CA LEU A 60 -23.52 -1.37 2.97
C LEU A 60 -23.88 -0.79 4.35
N SER A 61 -23.92 -1.60 5.40
CA SER A 61 -24.18 -1.11 6.77
C SER A 61 -23.06 -0.26 7.32
N SER A 62 -21.84 -0.40 6.79
CA SER A 62 -20.69 0.49 7.09
C SER A 62 -20.71 1.80 6.28
N GLY A 63 -21.80 2.08 5.55
CA GLY A 63 -21.96 3.33 4.78
C GLY A 63 -21.24 3.35 3.42
N ILE A 64 -20.74 2.21 2.96
CA ILE A 64 -20.10 2.06 1.64
C ILE A 64 -21.20 2.02 0.56
N ARG A 65 -21.02 2.74 -0.54
CA ARG A 65 -21.94 2.72 -1.68
C ARG A 65 -21.98 1.32 -2.30
N GLU A 66 -23.13 0.94 -2.86
CA GLU A 66 -23.33 -0.41 -3.38
C GLU A 66 -22.32 -0.81 -4.47
N ASP A 67 -22.05 0.06 -5.42
CA ASP A 67 -21.09 -0.22 -6.50
C ASP A 67 -19.66 -0.40 -5.96
N ASP A 68 -19.28 0.44 -4.99
CA ASP A 68 -17.98 0.35 -4.32
C ASP A 68 -17.89 -0.93 -3.49
N ALA A 69 -18.95 -1.31 -2.77
CA ALA A 69 -19.01 -2.52 -1.98
C ALA A 69 -18.91 -3.79 -2.86
N ARG A 70 -19.60 -3.82 -4.00
CA ARG A 70 -19.48 -4.91 -5.00
C ARG A 70 -18.05 -5.00 -5.55
N THR A 71 -17.45 -3.86 -5.87
CA THR A 71 -16.07 -3.80 -6.38
C THR A 71 -15.08 -4.32 -5.34
N ARG A 72 -15.18 -3.88 -4.09
CA ARG A 72 -14.35 -4.35 -2.97
C ARG A 72 -14.49 -5.85 -2.75
N LEU A 73 -15.73 -6.37 -2.77
CA LEU A 73 -15.97 -7.80 -2.60
C LEU A 73 -15.37 -8.62 -3.75
N LYS A 74 -15.49 -8.14 -4.99
CA LYS A 74 -14.87 -8.78 -6.16
C LYS A 74 -13.34 -8.78 -6.06
N GLN A 75 -12.74 -7.67 -5.64
CA GLN A 75 -11.29 -7.57 -5.42
C GLN A 75 -10.83 -8.50 -4.28
N ALA A 76 -11.52 -8.52 -3.15
CA ALA A 76 -11.19 -9.42 -2.04
C ALA A 76 -11.19 -10.89 -2.49
N ARG A 77 -12.21 -11.31 -3.23
CA ARG A 77 -12.29 -12.66 -3.79
C ARG A 77 -11.12 -12.97 -4.74
N LEU A 78 -10.75 -12.03 -5.60
CA LEU A 78 -9.62 -12.21 -6.51
C LEU A 78 -8.31 -12.37 -5.73
N LEU A 79 -8.04 -11.46 -4.79
CA LEU A 79 -6.80 -11.44 -4.00
C LEU A 79 -6.64 -12.67 -3.10
N LEU A 80 -7.76 -13.27 -2.66
CA LEU A 80 -7.78 -14.48 -1.85
C LEU A 80 -7.73 -15.77 -2.67
N SER A 81 -7.98 -15.73 -3.98
CA SER A 81 -8.01 -16.92 -4.81
C SER A 81 -6.65 -17.63 -4.86
N ALA A 82 -6.66 -18.96 -4.81
CA ALA A 82 -5.42 -19.75 -4.90
C ALA A 82 -4.63 -19.45 -6.19
N ALA A 83 -5.32 -19.16 -7.29
CA ALA A 83 -4.70 -18.82 -8.57
C ALA A 83 -3.88 -17.53 -8.48
N TYR A 84 -4.46 -16.47 -7.87
CA TYR A 84 -3.77 -15.20 -7.67
C TYR A 84 -2.58 -15.34 -6.72
N LEU A 85 -2.78 -16.01 -5.58
CA LEU A 85 -1.73 -16.19 -4.57
C LEU A 85 -0.57 -17.06 -5.08
N LYS A 86 -0.84 -18.12 -5.85
CA LYS A 86 0.20 -18.92 -6.52
C LYS A 86 1.01 -18.12 -7.52
N GLU A 87 0.34 -17.30 -8.34
CA GLU A 87 1.04 -16.43 -9.29
C GLU A 87 1.89 -15.37 -8.57
N LYS A 88 1.40 -14.80 -7.49
CA LYS A 88 2.19 -13.88 -6.64
C LYS A 88 3.43 -14.56 -6.08
N MET A 89 3.29 -15.74 -5.49
CA MET A 89 4.44 -16.51 -4.97
C MET A 89 5.45 -16.84 -6.07
N ARG A 90 4.97 -17.29 -7.24
CA ARG A 90 5.82 -17.60 -8.38
C ARG A 90 6.62 -16.39 -8.86
N ARG A 91 6.00 -15.20 -8.91
CA ARG A 91 6.65 -13.95 -9.36
C ARG A 91 7.62 -13.40 -8.32
N GLU A 92 7.27 -13.47 -7.06
CA GLU A 92 8.07 -12.85 -6.01
C GLU A 92 9.20 -13.77 -5.52
N LEU A 93 8.94 -15.05 -5.36
CA LEU A 93 9.90 -16.00 -4.78
C LEU A 93 10.54 -16.94 -5.82
N GLY A 94 9.89 -17.13 -6.96
CA GLY A 94 10.28 -18.12 -7.97
C GLY A 94 9.48 -19.43 -7.85
N PRO A 95 9.54 -20.31 -8.88
CA PRO A 95 8.69 -21.49 -8.96
C PRO A 95 9.03 -22.58 -7.90
N ASP A 96 10.27 -22.66 -7.46
CA ASP A 96 10.79 -23.69 -6.56
C ASP A 96 11.42 -23.10 -5.30
N TRP A 97 10.91 -21.97 -4.85
CA TRP A 97 11.50 -21.17 -3.78
C TRP A 97 11.62 -21.90 -2.43
N ASP A 98 10.75 -22.86 -2.16
CA ASP A 98 10.69 -23.68 -0.95
C ASP A 98 11.55 -24.94 -1.01
N LYS A 99 12.11 -25.26 -2.19
CA LYS A 99 12.98 -26.42 -2.38
C LYS A 99 14.43 -26.10 -2.05
N PRO A 100 15.16 -27.07 -1.47
CA PRO A 100 16.60 -26.94 -1.30
C PRO A 100 17.32 -26.88 -2.66
N VAL A 101 18.28 -25.98 -2.78
CA VAL A 101 19.15 -25.85 -3.96
C VAL A 101 20.58 -26.18 -3.57
N SER A 102 21.16 -27.19 -4.22
CA SER A 102 22.56 -27.61 -3.98
C SER A 102 23.45 -27.15 -5.13
N PHE A 103 24.59 -26.55 -4.78
CA PHE A 103 25.60 -26.10 -5.74
C PHE A 103 27.00 -26.19 -5.12
N THR A 104 28.04 -26.24 -5.96
CA THR A 104 29.42 -26.17 -5.49
C THR A 104 29.93 -24.76 -5.73
N PRO A 105 30.23 -23.98 -4.65
CA PRO A 105 30.84 -22.67 -4.79
C PRO A 105 32.16 -22.73 -5.54
N ILE A 106 32.50 -21.66 -6.29
CA ILE A 106 33.72 -21.60 -7.10
C ILE A 106 34.99 -21.65 -6.27
N ASP A 107 34.95 -21.29 -5.01
CA ASP A 107 36.07 -21.23 -4.05
C ASP A 107 36.10 -22.41 -3.09
N ARG A 108 35.24 -23.43 -3.30
CA ARG A 108 35.15 -24.62 -2.46
C ARG A 108 35.04 -25.89 -3.29
N SER A 109 35.51 -27.00 -2.70
CA SER A 109 35.38 -28.35 -3.29
C SER A 109 34.14 -29.10 -2.84
N LEU A 110 33.51 -28.70 -1.74
CA LEU A 110 32.34 -29.35 -1.19
C LEU A 110 31.05 -28.60 -1.58
N PRO A 111 29.97 -29.33 -1.85
CA PRO A 111 28.69 -28.71 -2.16
C PRO A 111 28.08 -27.99 -0.94
N VAL A 112 27.32 -26.92 -1.19
CA VAL A 112 26.50 -26.22 -0.22
C VAL A 112 25.05 -26.39 -0.66
N THR A 113 24.16 -26.62 0.30
CA THR A 113 22.72 -26.66 0.07
C THR A 113 22.07 -25.45 0.74
N GLU A 114 21.37 -24.63 -0.01
CA GLU A 114 20.61 -23.48 0.49
C GLU A 114 19.12 -23.76 0.39
N ARG A 115 18.35 -23.19 1.29
CA ARG A 115 16.89 -23.15 1.21
C ARG A 115 16.31 -21.89 1.87
N ALA A 116 15.14 -21.48 1.40
CA ALA A 116 14.33 -20.45 2.06
C ALA A 116 13.64 -21.04 3.30
N MET A 117 13.60 -20.26 4.37
CA MET A 117 12.90 -20.57 5.61
C MET A 117 12.10 -19.34 6.06
N PRO A 118 10.98 -19.53 6.77
CA PRO A 118 10.30 -18.41 7.41
C PRO A 118 11.24 -17.66 8.36
N ILE A 119 10.98 -16.36 8.56
CA ILE A 119 11.70 -15.59 9.58
C ILE A 119 11.37 -16.14 10.96
N GLY A 120 10.09 -16.43 11.22
CA GLY A 120 9.56 -16.92 12.48
C GLY A 120 8.23 -16.25 12.83
N VAL A 121 8.26 -15.25 13.71
CA VAL A 121 7.10 -14.50 14.16
C VAL A 121 7.12 -13.10 13.55
N LEU A 122 6.11 -12.75 12.76
CA LEU A 122 5.91 -11.42 12.19
C LEU A 122 4.90 -10.63 13.01
N LEU A 123 5.24 -9.41 13.40
CA LEU A 123 4.29 -8.44 13.94
C LEU A 123 3.86 -7.48 12.84
N HIS A 124 2.58 -7.51 12.47
CA HIS A 124 1.99 -6.60 11.50
C HIS A 124 1.34 -5.42 12.24
N ILE A 125 1.79 -4.22 11.91
CA ILE A 125 1.20 -2.94 12.31
C ILE A 125 0.66 -2.30 11.04
N ALA A 126 -0.63 -2.51 10.76
CA ALA A 126 -1.24 -2.10 9.52
C ALA A 126 -1.79 -0.67 9.59
N ALA A 127 -1.75 0.05 8.46
CA ALA A 127 -2.42 1.33 8.31
C ALA A 127 -3.94 1.13 8.16
N GLY A 128 -4.72 2.06 8.68
CA GLY A 128 -6.18 2.00 8.63
C GLY A 128 -6.82 2.70 7.43
N ASN A 129 -6.03 3.16 6.47
CA ASN A 129 -6.51 3.90 5.30
C ASN A 129 -6.67 3.02 4.03
N MET A 130 -6.41 1.73 4.13
CA MET A 130 -6.52 0.79 3.02
C MET A 130 -7.27 -0.47 3.48
N ASP A 131 -8.46 -0.64 2.96
CA ASP A 131 -9.33 -1.78 3.27
C ASP A 131 -8.67 -3.11 2.88
N GLY A 132 -8.78 -4.09 3.77
CA GLY A 132 -8.26 -5.44 3.56
C GLY A 132 -6.74 -5.57 3.69
N LEU A 133 -5.97 -4.49 3.78
CA LEU A 133 -4.52 -4.55 3.97
C LEU A 133 -4.12 -5.37 5.21
N PRO A 134 -4.78 -5.22 6.39
CA PRO A 134 -4.42 -6.02 7.56
C PRO A 134 -4.55 -7.53 7.31
N VAL A 135 -5.58 -7.96 6.62
CA VAL A 135 -5.80 -9.37 6.28
C VAL A 135 -4.76 -9.85 5.26
N TYR A 136 -4.53 -9.05 4.23
CA TYR A 136 -3.64 -9.43 3.13
C TYR A 136 -2.18 -9.58 3.58
N THR A 137 -1.68 -8.69 4.44
CA THR A 137 -0.32 -8.79 4.98
C THR A 137 -0.14 -10.02 5.88
N VAL A 138 -1.19 -10.43 6.63
CA VAL A 138 -1.19 -11.69 7.39
C VAL A 138 -1.14 -12.90 6.46
N ILE A 139 -1.95 -12.89 5.38
CA ILE A 139 -1.92 -13.98 4.40
C ILE A 139 -0.55 -14.12 3.74
N GLU A 140 0.11 -13.03 3.38
CA GLU A 140 1.48 -13.05 2.86
C GLU A 140 2.46 -13.70 3.85
N GLY A 141 2.33 -13.40 5.14
CA GLY A 141 3.12 -14.01 6.20
C GLY A 141 2.83 -15.53 6.34
N LEU A 142 1.55 -15.94 6.22
CA LEU A 142 1.17 -17.36 6.24
C LEU A 142 1.71 -18.13 5.03
N LEU A 143 1.66 -17.54 3.82
CA LEU A 143 2.18 -18.14 2.58
C LEU A 143 3.67 -18.46 2.67
N THR A 144 4.40 -17.72 3.49
CA THR A 144 5.83 -17.93 3.74
C THR A 144 6.13 -18.73 5.02
N GLY A 145 5.08 -19.28 5.66
CA GLY A 145 5.20 -20.17 6.82
C GLY A 145 5.44 -19.48 8.16
N ASN A 146 5.24 -18.17 8.24
CA ASN A 146 5.44 -17.40 9.47
C ASN A 146 4.19 -17.42 10.38
N ILE A 147 4.42 -17.28 11.69
CA ILE A 147 3.39 -16.93 12.66
C ILE A 147 3.15 -15.42 12.56
N ASN A 148 1.88 -15.00 12.59
CA ASN A 148 1.48 -13.63 12.34
C ASN A 148 0.73 -13.05 13.54
N LEU A 149 1.28 -11.99 14.12
CA LEU A 149 0.67 -11.18 15.14
C LEU A 149 0.17 -9.89 14.46
N LEU A 150 -1.12 -9.66 14.42
CA LEU A 150 -1.71 -8.45 13.84
C LEU A 150 -2.17 -7.50 14.94
N LYS A 151 -1.61 -6.30 14.99
CA LYS A 151 -2.16 -5.18 15.73
C LYS A 151 -3.12 -4.43 14.81
N LEU A 152 -4.43 -4.46 15.11
CA LEU A 152 -5.44 -3.78 14.32
C LEU A 152 -5.22 -2.25 14.32
N PRO A 153 -5.46 -1.58 13.19
CA PRO A 153 -5.53 -0.12 13.18
C PRO A 153 -6.73 0.37 13.99
N THR A 154 -6.62 1.58 14.55
CA THR A 154 -7.72 2.18 15.36
C THR A 154 -9.01 2.40 14.54
N THR A 155 -8.88 2.49 13.23
CA THR A 155 -9.98 2.70 12.28
C THR A 155 -10.56 1.40 11.71
N ASP A 156 -10.07 0.22 12.18
CA ASP A 156 -10.65 -1.07 11.74
C ASP A 156 -12.09 -1.19 12.24
N ASP A 157 -12.99 -1.50 11.33
CA ASP A 157 -14.44 -1.66 11.59
C ASP A 157 -14.83 -3.08 12.02
N GLY A 158 -13.83 -3.95 12.27
CA GLY A 158 -14.01 -5.35 12.64
C GLY A 158 -14.01 -6.32 11.47
N VAL A 159 -13.95 -5.84 10.23
CA VAL A 159 -13.90 -6.68 9.02
C VAL A 159 -12.65 -7.54 8.98
N SER A 160 -11.49 -6.96 9.34
CA SER A 160 -10.22 -7.69 9.36
C SER A 160 -10.23 -8.84 10.36
N LEU A 161 -10.75 -8.60 11.56
CA LEU A 161 -10.90 -9.63 12.59
C LEU A 161 -11.82 -10.76 12.12
N GLU A 162 -12.95 -10.40 11.51
CA GLU A 162 -13.95 -11.38 11.05
C GLU A 162 -13.41 -12.25 9.92
N LEU A 163 -12.74 -11.67 8.93
CA LEU A 163 -12.16 -12.43 7.83
C LEU A 163 -11.06 -13.40 8.30
N LEU A 164 -10.20 -12.98 9.23
CA LEU A 164 -9.18 -13.85 9.81
C LEU A 164 -9.78 -14.93 10.70
N ARG A 165 -10.86 -14.64 11.42
CA ARG A 165 -11.65 -15.64 12.17
C ARG A 165 -12.22 -16.70 11.23
N MET A 166 -12.89 -16.28 10.15
CA MET A 166 -13.42 -17.18 9.14
C MET A 166 -12.32 -18.05 8.51
N LEU A 167 -11.15 -17.47 8.21
CA LEU A 167 -10.01 -18.20 7.65
C LEU A 167 -9.57 -19.34 8.58
N VAL A 168 -9.46 -19.06 9.88
CA VAL A 168 -9.03 -20.06 10.89
C VAL A 168 -10.14 -21.09 11.15
N GLU A 169 -11.44 -20.72 11.04
CA GLU A 169 -12.54 -21.69 11.11
C GLU A 169 -12.56 -22.65 9.92
N ILE A 170 -12.25 -22.13 8.72
CA ILE A 170 -12.14 -22.96 7.51
C ILE A 170 -10.96 -23.94 7.63
N GLU A 171 -9.82 -23.47 8.17
CA GLU A 171 -8.62 -24.27 8.32
C GLU A 171 -8.04 -24.14 9.74
N PRO A 172 -8.44 -25.06 10.67
CA PRO A 172 -7.99 -25.00 12.06
C PRO A 172 -6.49 -25.13 12.27
N ALA A 173 -5.73 -25.69 11.30
CA ALA A 173 -4.27 -25.74 11.37
C ALA A 173 -3.62 -24.34 11.41
N LEU A 174 -4.35 -23.30 10.98
CA LEU A 174 -3.90 -21.91 11.04
C LEU A 174 -4.03 -21.28 12.44
N SER A 175 -4.71 -21.93 13.39
CA SER A 175 -5.00 -21.35 14.72
C SER A 175 -3.75 -20.96 15.50
N GLY A 176 -2.65 -21.69 15.35
CA GLY A 176 -1.35 -21.36 15.96
C GLY A 176 -0.52 -20.32 15.19
N TYR A 177 -1.00 -19.90 14.02
CA TYR A 177 -0.27 -19.01 13.10
C TYR A 177 -0.91 -17.62 12.94
N VAL A 178 -2.11 -17.40 13.48
CA VAL A 178 -2.85 -16.13 13.38
C VAL A 178 -3.30 -15.65 14.75
N TYR A 179 -2.81 -14.47 15.12
CA TYR A 179 -3.17 -13.77 16.35
C TYR A 179 -3.56 -12.33 15.99
N VAL A 180 -4.69 -11.85 16.50
CA VAL A 180 -5.17 -10.48 16.25
C VAL A 180 -5.41 -9.77 17.57
N PHE A 181 -4.82 -8.58 17.70
CA PHE A 181 -4.86 -7.75 18.89
C PHE A 181 -5.48 -6.38 18.59
N ASP A 182 -6.55 -6.07 19.30
CA ASP A 182 -7.24 -4.80 19.25
C ASP A 182 -6.76 -3.91 20.43
N TYR A 183 -5.51 -3.46 20.34
CA TYR A 183 -4.89 -2.57 21.31
C TYR A 183 -4.77 -1.16 20.74
N ALA A 184 -5.08 -0.15 21.56
CA ALA A 184 -4.90 1.24 21.16
C ALA A 184 -3.42 1.57 20.92
N SER A 185 -3.13 2.50 20.02
CA SER A 185 -1.74 2.88 19.70
C SER A 185 -1.02 3.56 20.86
N GLU A 186 -1.78 4.13 21.78
CA GLU A 186 -1.32 4.77 23.02
C GLU A 186 -0.88 3.74 24.09
N GLU A 187 -1.29 2.48 23.96
CA GLU A 187 -0.94 1.40 24.88
C GLU A 187 0.45 0.83 24.56
N VAL A 188 1.43 1.69 24.50
CA VAL A 188 2.81 1.39 24.10
C VAL A 188 3.40 0.19 24.84
N HIS A 189 3.04 -0.01 26.10
CA HIS A 189 3.52 -1.14 26.91
C HIS A 189 2.99 -2.51 26.42
N LEU A 190 1.78 -2.57 25.82
CA LEU A 190 1.24 -3.79 25.19
C LEU A 190 1.88 -4.02 23.82
N ILE A 191 2.03 -2.95 23.04
CA ILE A 191 2.73 -3.02 21.73
C ILE A 191 4.16 -3.50 21.93
N ARG A 192 4.87 -3.02 22.95
CA ARG A 192 6.22 -3.49 23.29
C ARG A 192 6.26 -5.00 23.55
N LYS A 193 5.28 -5.58 24.22
CA LYS A 193 5.22 -7.03 24.44
C LYS A 193 5.03 -7.81 23.14
N LEU A 194 4.25 -7.27 22.16
CA LEU A 194 4.14 -7.85 20.85
C LEU A 194 5.46 -7.76 20.08
N VAL A 195 6.13 -6.61 20.14
CA VAL A 195 7.47 -6.41 19.58
C VAL A 195 8.46 -7.42 20.15
N ASP A 196 8.48 -7.57 21.47
CA ASP A 196 9.38 -8.49 22.17
C ASP A 196 9.12 -9.97 21.84
N ALA A 197 7.93 -10.31 21.34
CA ALA A 197 7.56 -11.66 20.93
C ALA A 197 7.81 -11.92 19.42
N SER A 198 8.26 -10.92 18.67
CA SER A 198 8.42 -11.00 17.22
C SER A 198 9.88 -11.06 16.77
N ASP A 199 10.12 -11.69 15.62
CA ASP A 199 11.42 -11.74 14.93
C ASP A 199 11.53 -10.64 13.86
N ALA A 200 10.39 -10.21 13.32
CA ALA A 200 10.31 -9.08 12.40
C ALA A 200 9.02 -8.27 12.62
N ILE A 201 9.08 -6.97 12.28
CA ILE A 201 7.94 -6.07 12.32
C ILE A 201 7.66 -5.57 10.90
N VAL A 202 6.44 -5.76 10.44
CA VAL A 202 5.92 -5.23 9.18
C VAL A 202 5.07 -4.02 9.52
N VAL A 203 5.52 -2.83 9.19
CA VAL A 203 4.82 -1.59 9.52
C VAL A 203 4.38 -0.86 8.26
N TRP A 204 3.09 -0.57 8.20
CA TRP A 204 2.43 0.26 7.18
C TRP A 204 1.95 1.54 7.84
N GLY A 205 2.35 2.69 7.32
CA GLY A 205 1.86 3.94 7.89
C GLY A 205 2.72 5.15 7.59
N THR A 206 2.41 6.23 8.30
CA THR A 206 3.14 7.49 8.19
C THR A 206 4.57 7.39 8.72
N ASP A 207 5.43 8.33 8.34
CA ASP A 207 6.80 8.40 8.85
C ASP A 207 6.85 8.49 10.38
N ALA A 208 5.83 9.12 10.98
CA ALA A 208 5.69 9.18 12.43
C ALA A 208 5.43 7.79 13.04
N ALA A 209 4.55 6.98 12.42
CA ALA A 209 4.27 5.62 12.85
C ALA A 209 5.50 4.71 12.69
N VAL A 210 6.16 4.76 11.52
CA VAL A 210 7.41 4.03 11.25
C VAL A 210 8.48 4.40 12.27
N SER A 211 8.68 5.70 12.53
CA SER A 211 9.66 6.19 13.52
C SER A 211 9.33 5.75 14.94
N ALA A 212 8.04 5.67 15.31
CA ALA A 212 7.62 5.17 16.61
C ALA A 212 7.96 3.69 16.78
N VAL A 213 7.69 2.88 15.75
CA VAL A 213 8.02 1.45 15.74
C VAL A 213 9.53 1.22 15.80
N ARG A 214 10.32 1.98 15.04
CA ARG A 214 11.80 1.91 15.10
C ARG A 214 12.36 2.13 16.50
N ARG A 215 11.75 3.04 17.28
CA ARG A 215 12.16 3.28 18.68
C ARG A 215 11.81 2.14 19.63
N LEU A 216 10.83 1.31 19.28
CA LEU A 216 10.42 0.16 20.08
C LEU A 216 11.22 -1.10 19.73
N ALA A 217 11.63 -1.24 18.48
CA ALA A 217 12.33 -2.43 18.00
C ALA A 217 13.75 -2.50 18.53
N SER A 218 14.15 -3.68 19.03
CA SER A 218 15.55 -3.96 19.33
C SER A 218 16.37 -4.18 18.05
N PRO A 219 17.71 -4.06 18.08
CA PRO A 219 18.56 -4.27 16.89
C PRO A 219 18.45 -5.67 16.27
N HIS A 220 17.92 -6.65 16.99
CA HIS A 220 17.78 -8.03 16.49
C HIS A 220 16.51 -8.24 15.67
N ILE A 221 15.55 -7.33 15.77
CA ILE A 221 14.26 -7.41 15.08
C ILE A 221 14.42 -6.80 13.69
N ARG A 222 14.08 -7.57 12.66
CA ARG A 222 14.05 -7.06 11.30
C ARG A 222 12.88 -6.09 11.12
N LEU A 223 13.15 -4.89 10.59
CA LEU A 223 12.11 -3.93 10.22
C LEU A 223 11.81 -4.04 8.72
N ILE A 224 10.53 -4.15 8.38
CA ILE A 224 9.97 -4.16 7.03
C ILE A 224 8.98 -3.01 6.97
N GLU A 225 9.40 -1.92 6.35
CA GLU A 225 8.75 -0.62 6.48
C GLU A 225 8.14 -0.18 5.16
N TRP A 226 6.85 0.12 5.20
CA TRP A 226 6.07 0.66 4.11
C TRP A 226 5.57 2.04 4.54
N GLY A 227 6.45 3.03 4.41
CA GLY A 227 6.21 4.41 4.83
C GLY A 227 5.47 5.25 3.79
N ASN A 228 5.40 6.56 4.04
CA ASN A 228 4.80 7.50 3.11
C ASN A 228 5.44 7.46 1.74
N LYS A 229 4.60 7.47 0.71
CA LYS A 229 5.01 7.62 -0.69
C LYS A 229 4.19 8.68 -1.37
N LEU A 230 4.81 9.30 -2.36
CA LEU A 230 4.17 10.29 -3.21
C LEU A 230 4.37 9.91 -4.67
N SER A 231 3.30 10.04 -5.43
CA SER A 231 3.26 9.81 -6.86
C SER A 231 2.89 11.09 -7.59
N PHE A 232 3.34 11.22 -8.81
CA PHE A 232 3.17 12.43 -9.59
C PHE A 232 3.01 12.10 -11.08
N ALA A 233 2.50 13.03 -11.88
CA ALA A 233 2.55 12.96 -13.32
C ALA A 233 3.65 13.89 -13.87
N TYR A 234 4.32 13.47 -14.94
CA TYR A 234 5.27 14.30 -15.69
C TYR A 234 4.79 14.43 -17.12
N VAL A 235 4.57 15.66 -17.57
CA VAL A 235 3.92 15.97 -18.83
C VAL A 235 4.84 16.81 -19.70
N THR A 236 5.24 16.28 -20.87
CA THR A 236 5.97 17.02 -21.90
C THR A 236 5.01 17.62 -22.92
N GLN A 237 5.50 18.50 -23.77
CA GLN A 237 4.72 19.03 -24.90
C GLN A 237 4.20 17.92 -25.81
N GLY A 238 5.00 16.86 -26.05
CA GLY A 238 4.59 15.70 -26.86
C GLY A 238 3.52 14.84 -26.19
N GLY A 239 3.34 14.96 -24.88
CA GLY A 239 2.33 14.25 -24.11
C GLY A 239 1.02 15.03 -23.89
N MET A 240 0.94 16.31 -24.26
CA MET A 240 -0.22 17.18 -24.07
C MET A 240 -1.30 16.94 -25.13
N ASN A 241 -1.82 15.72 -25.22
CA ASN A 241 -2.95 15.38 -26.11
C ASN A 241 -4.18 15.01 -25.28
N ALA A 242 -5.36 15.03 -25.91
CA ALA A 242 -6.64 14.81 -25.24
C ALA A 242 -6.68 13.44 -24.53
N GLU A 243 -6.26 12.36 -25.20
CA GLU A 243 -6.27 11.00 -24.64
C GLU A 243 -5.49 10.92 -23.33
N ASN A 244 -4.26 11.41 -23.30
CA ASN A 244 -3.40 11.39 -22.13
C ASN A 244 -3.96 12.24 -20.98
N LEU A 245 -4.50 13.43 -21.29
CA LEU A 245 -5.00 14.34 -20.25
C LEU A 245 -6.33 13.85 -19.67
N HIS A 246 -7.24 13.31 -20.49
CA HIS A 246 -8.46 12.64 -20.01
C HIS A 246 -8.13 11.39 -19.19
N GLY A 247 -7.17 10.56 -19.62
CA GLY A 247 -6.72 9.40 -18.86
C GLY A 247 -6.18 9.78 -17.48
N LEU A 248 -5.36 10.84 -17.38
CA LEU A 248 -4.87 11.34 -16.10
C LEU A 248 -6.01 11.90 -15.23
N ALA A 249 -6.93 12.67 -15.79
CA ALA A 249 -8.08 13.22 -15.07
C ALA A 249 -9.00 12.11 -14.54
N LYS A 250 -9.26 11.09 -15.36
CA LYS A 250 -10.02 9.88 -14.97
C LYS A 250 -9.38 9.16 -13.79
N HIS A 251 -8.04 8.95 -13.81
CA HIS A 251 -7.31 8.40 -12.67
C HIS A 251 -7.49 9.24 -11.41
N ILE A 252 -7.34 10.57 -11.51
CA ILE A 252 -7.51 11.50 -10.38
C ILE A 252 -8.94 11.43 -9.82
N CYS A 253 -9.96 11.41 -10.69
CA CYS A 253 -11.36 11.30 -10.28
C CYS A 253 -11.68 9.94 -9.64
N ALA A 254 -11.13 8.86 -10.17
CA ALA A 254 -11.36 7.51 -9.63
C ALA A 254 -10.72 7.29 -8.27
N THR A 255 -9.51 7.83 -8.03
CA THR A 255 -8.77 7.63 -6.79
C THR A 255 -9.01 8.72 -5.75
N ASN A 256 -9.57 9.86 -6.15
CA ASN A 256 -9.65 11.08 -5.33
C ASN A 256 -8.31 11.46 -4.66
N GLN A 257 -7.19 11.01 -5.25
CA GLN A 257 -5.82 11.23 -4.78
C GLN A 257 -5.50 10.62 -3.40
N LEU A 258 -6.27 9.61 -2.97
CA LEU A 258 -6.16 9.00 -1.63
C LEU A 258 -5.16 7.84 -1.54
N LEU A 259 -4.73 7.29 -2.68
CA LEU A 259 -3.78 6.17 -2.72
C LEU A 259 -2.33 6.66 -2.82
N CYS A 260 -1.37 5.86 -2.34
CA CYS A 260 0.07 6.16 -2.45
C CYS A 260 0.55 6.31 -3.91
N ASN A 261 -0.11 5.61 -4.85
CA ASN A 261 0.14 5.70 -6.29
C ASN A 261 -0.76 6.72 -7.02
N SER A 262 -1.55 7.51 -6.28
CA SER A 262 -2.37 8.59 -6.87
C SER A 262 -1.52 9.81 -7.19
N CYS A 263 -1.85 10.48 -8.29
CA CYS A 263 -1.18 11.69 -8.75
C CYS A 263 -1.40 12.85 -7.76
N GLN A 264 -0.37 13.25 -7.04
CA GLN A 264 -0.40 14.38 -6.11
C GLN A 264 0.02 15.70 -6.77
N VAL A 265 1.00 15.64 -7.66
CA VAL A 265 1.56 16.79 -8.39
C VAL A 265 1.61 16.44 -9.88
N ILE A 266 1.27 17.39 -10.72
CA ILE A 266 1.51 17.32 -12.17
C ILE A 266 2.66 18.27 -12.49
N TYR A 267 3.80 17.71 -12.86
CA TYR A 267 4.94 18.47 -13.33
C TYR A 267 4.86 18.70 -14.84
N LEU A 268 5.13 19.91 -15.28
CA LEU A 268 5.21 20.29 -16.68
C LEU A 268 6.66 20.51 -17.09
N ASP A 269 7.06 19.88 -18.18
CA ASP A 269 8.39 20.06 -18.81
C ASP A 269 8.46 21.42 -19.48
N THR A 270 8.54 22.50 -18.70
CA THR A 270 8.61 23.89 -19.19
C THR A 270 9.18 24.84 -18.15
N GLU A 271 9.85 25.89 -18.61
CA GLU A 271 10.21 27.06 -17.81
C GLU A 271 9.16 28.19 -17.92
N ASP A 272 8.27 28.13 -18.91
CA ASP A 272 7.32 29.18 -19.18
C ASP A 272 6.09 29.10 -18.27
N GLU A 273 5.96 30.09 -17.38
CA GLU A 273 4.81 30.25 -16.49
C GLU A 273 3.50 30.41 -17.25
N ARG A 274 3.50 31.10 -18.39
CA ARG A 274 2.29 31.35 -19.20
C ARG A 274 1.76 30.03 -19.75
N GLN A 275 2.64 29.15 -20.19
CA GLN A 275 2.30 27.80 -20.64
C GLN A 275 1.69 26.99 -19.48
N ALA A 276 2.30 27.04 -18.31
CA ALA A 276 1.78 26.35 -17.13
C ALA A 276 0.40 26.88 -16.71
N LEU A 277 0.18 28.18 -16.71
CA LEU A 277 -1.11 28.78 -16.38
C LEU A 277 -2.20 28.48 -17.45
N SER A 278 -1.81 28.36 -18.73
CA SER A 278 -2.70 27.90 -19.78
C SER A 278 -3.11 26.45 -19.60
N PHE A 279 -2.14 25.58 -19.26
CA PHE A 279 -2.39 24.19 -18.93
C PHE A 279 -3.36 24.07 -17.74
N CYS A 280 -3.19 24.83 -16.67
CA CYS A 280 -4.07 24.81 -15.50
C CYS A 280 -5.55 25.02 -15.89
N ARG A 281 -5.84 26.01 -16.77
CA ARG A 281 -7.21 26.28 -17.22
C ARG A 281 -7.78 25.14 -18.07
N GLY A 282 -6.97 24.63 -19.01
CA GLY A 282 -7.40 23.53 -19.88
C GLY A 282 -7.62 22.24 -19.10
N PHE A 283 -6.71 21.91 -18.19
CA PHE A 283 -6.81 20.69 -17.40
C PHE A 283 -7.97 20.73 -16.39
N LEU A 284 -8.30 21.90 -15.83
CA LEU A 284 -9.47 22.06 -14.97
C LEU A 284 -10.76 21.67 -15.70
N SER A 285 -10.94 22.13 -16.93
CA SER A 285 -12.12 21.76 -17.73
C SER A 285 -12.22 20.26 -18.00
N ILE A 286 -11.09 19.61 -18.29
CA ILE A 286 -11.04 18.15 -18.46
C ILE A 286 -11.36 17.42 -17.14
N LEU A 287 -10.84 17.91 -16.03
CA LEU A 287 -11.08 17.33 -14.71
C LEU A 287 -12.56 17.47 -14.27
N GLU A 288 -13.21 18.56 -14.61
CA GLU A 288 -14.65 18.75 -14.40
C GLU A 288 -15.47 17.79 -15.27
N GLU A 289 -15.13 17.65 -16.55
CA GLU A 289 -15.78 16.71 -17.47
C GLU A 289 -15.70 15.28 -16.95
N GLU A 290 -14.52 14.78 -16.62
CA GLU A 290 -14.34 13.44 -16.02
C GLU A 290 -15.05 13.30 -14.68
N GLY A 291 -15.10 14.39 -13.90
CA GLY A 291 -15.81 14.47 -12.63
C GLY A 291 -17.30 14.20 -12.73
N THR A 292 -17.93 14.50 -13.87
CA THR A 292 -19.36 14.23 -14.08
C THR A 292 -19.65 12.73 -14.19
N THR A 293 -18.69 11.95 -14.71
CA THR A 293 -18.84 10.49 -14.86
C THR A 293 -18.62 9.74 -13.56
N VAL A 294 -17.85 10.31 -12.63
CA VAL A 294 -17.55 9.75 -11.31
C VAL A 294 -17.92 10.80 -10.25
N PRO A 295 -19.19 10.89 -9.80
CA PRO A 295 -19.60 11.90 -8.84
C PRO A 295 -18.83 11.82 -7.52
N LEU A 296 -18.32 12.94 -7.03
CA LEU A 296 -17.65 13.03 -5.73
C LEU A 296 -18.71 13.16 -4.62
N SER A 297 -18.81 12.12 -3.78
CA SER A 297 -19.69 12.12 -2.61
C SER A 297 -18.83 12.15 -1.35
N LEU A 298 -18.96 13.22 -0.58
CA LEU A 298 -18.18 13.41 0.66
C LEU A 298 -19.14 13.67 1.84
N PRO A 299 -18.79 13.20 3.05
CA PRO A 299 -19.45 13.64 4.27
C PRO A 299 -19.42 15.17 4.40
N ILE A 300 -20.46 15.76 4.96
CA ILE A 300 -20.62 17.22 5.02
C ILE A 300 -19.48 17.90 5.78
N GLU A 301 -18.97 17.23 6.81
CA GLU A 301 -17.85 17.72 7.62
C GLU A 301 -16.56 17.82 6.79
N LEU A 302 -16.28 16.80 6.00
CA LEU A 302 -15.11 16.76 5.12
C LEU A 302 -15.25 17.79 3.98
N GLN A 303 -16.45 17.92 3.43
CA GLN A 303 -16.73 18.94 2.40
C GLN A 303 -16.52 20.36 2.95
N ALA A 304 -16.95 20.61 4.19
CA ALA A 304 -16.72 21.90 4.85
C ALA A 304 -15.22 22.17 5.09
N GLN A 305 -14.47 21.16 5.56
CA GLN A 305 -13.03 21.25 5.75
C GLN A 305 -12.29 21.59 4.45
N LEU A 306 -12.59 20.86 3.37
CA LEU A 306 -11.99 21.10 2.05
C LEU A 306 -12.30 22.50 1.54
N THR A 307 -13.55 22.97 1.73
CA THR A 307 -13.95 24.32 1.34
C THR A 307 -13.16 25.37 2.10
N LEU A 308 -13.00 25.23 3.41
CA LEU A 308 -12.20 26.14 4.23
C LEU A 308 -10.72 26.13 3.81
N GLN A 309 -10.16 24.95 3.57
CA GLN A 309 -8.77 24.81 3.14
C GLN A 309 -8.55 25.48 1.77
N LEU A 310 -9.42 25.26 0.79
CA LEU A 310 -9.34 25.90 -0.53
C LEU A 310 -9.49 27.42 -0.45
N LYS A 311 -10.37 27.92 0.41
CA LYS A 311 -10.48 29.36 0.65
C LYS A 311 -9.22 29.95 1.27
N SER A 312 -8.61 29.23 2.23
CA SER A 312 -7.32 29.61 2.81
C SER A 312 -6.21 29.66 1.75
N GLU A 313 -6.10 28.60 0.92
CA GLU A 313 -5.16 28.59 -0.22
C GLU A 313 -5.38 29.78 -1.16
N THR A 314 -6.63 30.11 -1.47
CA THR A 314 -6.96 31.24 -2.33
C THR A 314 -6.54 32.58 -1.73
N LEU A 315 -6.74 32.77 -0.42
CA LEU A 315 -6.35 34.00 0.29
C LEU A 315 -4.83 34.18 0.37
N CYS A 316 -4.11 33.10 0.60
CA CYS A 316 -2.64 33.10 0.71
C CYS A 316 -1.91 33.01 -0.65
N ALA A 317 -2.63 32.67 -1.72
CA ALA A 317 -2.03 32.30 -3.01
C ALA A 317 -1.01 33.31 -3.54
N SER A 318 -1.34 34.60 -3.52
CA SER A 318 -0.46 35.68 -4.06
C SER A 318 0.85 35.81 -3.27
N SER A 319 0.80 35.66 -1.95
CA SER A 319 2.01 35.75 -1.10
C SER A 319 2.90 34.52 -1.18
N GLU A 320 2.34 33.37 -1.60
CA GLU A 320 3.04 32.07 -1.69
C GLU A 320 3.45 31.71 -3.12
N GLY A 321 3.29 32.61 -4.09
CA GLY A 321 3.60 32.30 -5.49
C GLY A 321 2.66 31.26 -6.10
N LYS A 322 1.44 31.18 -5.62
CA LYS A 322 0.39 30.27 -6.08
C LYS A 322 -0.68 30.99 -6.89
N ARG A 323 -1.41 30.24 -7.73
CA ARG A 323 -2.66 30.69 -8.39
C ARG A 323 -3.67 29.58 -8.37
N VAL A 324 -4.86 29.84 -7.80
CA VAL A 324 -5.93 28.87 -7.62
C VAL A 324 -6.98 29.05 -8.71
N PHE A 325 -7.26 27.99 -9.43
CA PHE A 325 -8.34 27.88 -10.41
C PHE A 325 -9.40 26.98 -9.83
N MET A 326 -10.57 27.55 -9.54
CA MET A 326 -11.71 26.86 -8.91
C MET A 326 -12.68 26.41 -9.98
N GLY A 327 -13.13 25.17 -9.91
CA GLY A 327 -14.16 24.58 -10.74
C GLY A 327 -15.27 23.93 -9.93
N GLU A 328 -16.19 23.26 -10.60
CA GLU A 328 -17.25 22.49 -9.95
C GLU A 328 -16.72 21.13 -9.51
N GLY A 329 -16.61 20.92 -8.19
CA GLY A 329 -16.14 19.68 -7.59
C GLY A 329 -14.65 19.39 -7.79
N ALA A 330 -13.86 20.34 -8.30
CA ALA A 330 -12.42 20.20 -8.54
C ALA A 330 -11.72 21.56 -8.44
N SER A 331 -10.39 21.53 -8.23
CA SER A 331 -9.56 22.73 -8.38
C SER A 331 -8.17 22.36 -8.91
N VAL A 332 -7.53 23.36 -9.53
CA VAL A 332 -6.15 23.27 -9.99
C VAL A 332 -5.36 24.41 -9.37
N ILE A 333 -4.27 24.11 -8.70
CA ILE A 333 -3.43 25.07 -7.99
C ILE A 333 -2.06 25.10 -8.66
N TYR A 334 -1.76 26.15 -9.38
CA TYR A 334 -0.41 26.41 -9.83
C TYR A 334 0.47 26.83 -8.65
N CYS A 335 1.65 26.23 -8.53
CA CYS A 335 2.67 26.61 -7.56
C CYS A 335 3.97 26.99 -8.30
N ALA A 336 4.59 28.09 -7.88
CA ALA A 336 5.85 28.55 -8.50
C ALA A 336 7.07 27.71 -8.05
N ASP A 337 6.98 27.04 -6.89
CA ASP A 337 7.99 26.11 -6.42
C ASP A 337 7.94 24.76 -7.19
N ASP A 338 9.01 23.99 -7.10
CA ASP A 338 9.17 22.70 -7.77
C ASP A 338 9.24 21.50 -6.78
N SER A 339 8.93 21.73 -5.51
CA SER A 339 8.98 20.69 -4.48
C SER A 339 7.93 19.59 -4.70
N LEU A 340 8.26 18.34 -4.39
CA LEU A 340 7.26 17.27 -4.32
C LEU A 340 6.50 17.37 -2.99
N SER A 341 5.22 17.63 -3.06
CA SER A 341 4.35 17.81 -1.89
C SER A 341 3.00 17.13 -2.11
N PRO A 342 2.31 16.67 -1.05
CA PRO A 342 0.95 16.18 -1.20
C PRO A 342 0.01 17.30 -1.63
N SER A 343 -0.99 16.96 -2.43
CA SER A 343 -2.12 17.84 -2.75
C SER A 343 -3.09 17.93 -1.57
N ILE A 344 -4.12 18.77 -1.72
CA ILE A 344 -5.26 18.77 -0.77
C ILE A 344 -6.13 17.52 -0.94
N MET A 345 -5.84 16.67 -1.95
CA MET A 345 -6.62 15.49 -2.34
C MET A 345 -8.00 15.87 -2.91
N PHE A 346 -8.87 14.89 -3.11
CA PHE A 346 -10.26 15.08 -3.54
C PHE A 346 -10.39 16.00 -4.77
N ARG A 347 -9.58 15.69 -5.83
CA ARG A 347 -9.53 16.39 -7.11
C ARG A 347 -9.00 17.85 -7.04
N ASN A 348 -8.16 18.12 -6.06
CA ASN A 348 -7.45 19.39 -5.94
C ASN A 348 -5.99 19.20 -6.34
N CYS A 349 -5.70 19.45 -7.62
CA CYS A 349 -4.42 19.11 -8.24
C CYS A 349 -3.40 20.22 -8.10
N LEU A 350 -2.16 19.86 -7.76
CA LEU A 350 -1.03 20.79 -7.82
C LEU A 350 -0.38 20.72 -9.20
N ILE A 351 -0.15 21.87 -9.83
CA ILE A 351 0.60 22.00 -11.10
C ILE A 351 1.86 22.79 -10.81
N LYS A 352 3.00 22.22 -11.22
CA LYS A 352 4.31 22.82 -11.03
C LYS A 352 5.13 22.72 -12.30
N ARG A 353 6.07 23.64 -12.48
CA ARG A 353 7.03 23.58 -13.57
C ARG A 353 8.22 22.76 -13.09
N LEU A 354 8.72 21.88 -13.95
CA LEU A 354 9.93 21.13 -13.73
C LEU A 354 10.57 20.81 -15.09
N PRO A 355 11.42 21.71 -15.61
CA PRO A 355 12.14 21.44 -16.84
C PRO A 355 12.95 20.15 -16.76
N ARG A 356 13.08 19.47 -17.88
CA ARG A 356 13.74 18.14 -18.01
C ARG A 356 15.14 18.11 -17.36
N GLU A 357 15.89 19.18 -17.53
CA GLU A 357 17.25 19.31 -17.00
C GLU A 357 17.28 19.31 -15.47
N GLU A 358 16.21 19.81 -14.84
CA GLU A 358 16.07 19.88 -13.39
C GLU A 358 15.39 18.63 -12.79
N LEU A 359 14.80 17.74 -13.63
CA LEU A 359 14.04 16.58 -13.17
C LEU A 359 14.85 15.69 -12.23
N LEU A 360 16.05 15.27 -12.65
CA LEU A 360 16.89 14.38 -11.84
C LEU A 360 17.37 15.05 -10.53
N PRO A 361 17.99 16.25 -10.53
CA PRO A 361 18.47 16.85 -9.28
C PRO A 361 17.31 17.16 -8.30
N ARG A 362 16.15 17.59 -8.78
CA ARG A 362 15.01 17.92 -7.92
C ARG A 362 14.36 16.69 -7.31
N LEU A 363 13.99 15.72 -8.12
CA LEU A 363 13.35 14.50 -7.61
C LEU A 363 14.29 13.65 -6.75
N ARG A 364 15.60 13.67 -7.02
CA ARG A 364 16.58 12.94 -6.22
C ARG A 364 16.63 13.39 -4.76
N SER A 365 16.29 14.63 -4.46
CA SER A 365 16.18 15.12 -3.07
C SER A 365 15.04 14.42 -2.30
N SER A 366 14.03 13.90 -3.01
CA SER A 366 12.87 13.17 -2.48
C SER A 366 12.99 11.65 -2.63
N LYS A 367 14.19 11.10 -2.89
CA LYS A 367 14.42 9.65 -2.96
C LYS A 367 13.90 8.97 -1.69
N GLY A 368 13.27 7.81 -1.85
CA GLY A 368 12.62 7.10 -0.74
C GLY A 368 11.17 7.51 -0.50
N LEU A 369 10.73 8.69 -1.00
CA LEU A 369 9.32 9.08 -1.05
C LEU A 369 8.69 8.81 -2.41
N LEU A 370 9.49 8.71 -3.47
CA LEU A 370 8.99 8.52 -4.84
C LEU A 370 8.45 7.12 -5.04
N GLN A 371 7.22 7.02 -5.59
CA GLN A 371 6.63 5.73 -5.93
C GLN A 371 6.33 5.64 -7.42
N THR A 372 5.21 6.18 -7.88
CA THR A 372 4.74 6.04 -9.26
C THR A 372 4.83 7.38 -10.00
N ALA A 373 5.36 7.36 -11.21
CA ALA A 373 5.27 8.48 -12.14
C ALA A 373 4.34 8.12 -13.32
N GLY A 374 3.28 8.91 -13.49
CA GLY A 374 2.47 8.93 -14.70
C GLY A 374 3.21 9.73 -15.77
N LEU A 375 3.76 9.07 -16.79
CA LEU A 375 4.55 9.73 -17.85
C LEU A 375 3.69 9.99 -19.08
N LEU A 376 3.44 11.27 -19.36
CA LEU A 376 2.73 11.76 -20.52
C LEU A 376 3.75 12.45 -21.44
N CYS A 377 4.23 11.76 -22.47
CA CYS A 377 5.29 12.24 -23.36
C CYS A 377 5.14 11.69 -24.77
N GLY A 378 5.92 12.22 -25.70
CA GLY A 378 6.08 11.63 -27.02
C GLY A 378 6.75 10.26 -26.96
N ALA A 379 6.51 9.43 -27.99
CA ALA A 379 7.07 8.07 -28.03
C ALA A 379 8.60 8.06 -28.09
N ASP A 380 9.20 9.06 -28.71
CA ASP A 380 10.64 9.27 -28.86
C ASP A 380 11.31 9.68 -27.54
N GLU A 381 10.60 10.38 -26.66
CA GLU A 381 11.09 10.85 -25.36
C GLU A 381 11.01 9.78 -24.25
N LYS A 382 10.10 8.82 -24.39
CA LYS A 382 9.68 7.87 -23.35
C LYS A 382 10.86 7.15 -22.72
N LYS A 383 11.79 6.62 -23.52
CA LYS A 383 12.92 5.83 -23.00
C LYS A 383 13.84 6.67 -22.14
N GLU A 384 14.21 7.85 -22.61
CA GLU A 384 15.12 8.76 -21.90
C GLU A 384 14.50 9.22 -20.57
N LEU A 385 13.25 9.70 -20.60
CA LEU A 385 12.55 10.18 -19.42
C LEU A 385 12.34 9.07 -18.39
N THR A 386 12.02 7.84 -18.82
CA THR A 386 11.90 6.68 -17.94
C THR A 386 13.20 6.41 -17.19
N GLU A 387 14.34 6.43 -17.88
CA GLU A 387 15.65 6.23 -17.26
C GLU A 387 16.03 7.36 -16.28
N LEU A 388 15.68 8.61 -16.60
CA LEU A 388 15.89 9.74 -15.68
C LEU A 388 15.04 9.58 -14.42
N LEU A 389 13.76 9.19 -14.55
CA LEU A 389 12.85 8.95 -13.44
C LEU A 389 13.34 7.80 -12.54
N PHE A 390 13.81 6.70 -13.11
CA PHE A 390 14.38 5.60 -12.32
C PHE A 390 15.64 6.02 -11.57
N ARG A 391 16.54 6.78 -12.20
CA ARG A 391 17.74 7.33 -11.53
C ARG A 391 17.38 8.31 -10.41
N ALA A 392 16.28 9.04 -10.54
CA ALA A 392 15.77 9.90 -9.48
C ALA A 392 15.27 9.12 -8.26
N GLY A 393 14.87 7.84 -8.46
CA GLY A 393 14.38 6.97 -7.40
C GLY A 393 12.89 6.62 -7.53
N VAL A 394 12.26 6.94 -8.67
CA VAL A 394 10.91 6.44 -8.99
C VAL A 394 10.97 4.94 -9.15
N VAL A 395 10.04 4.22 -8.56
CA VAL A 395 10.03 2.74 -8.60
C VAL A 395 9.12 2.19 -9.68
N ARG A 396 8.17 3.00 -10.17
CA ARG A 396 7.24 2.62 -11.23
C ARG A 396 6.99 3.79 -12.18
N VAL A 397 7.05 3.53 -13.49
CA VAL A 397 6.65 4.48 -14.53
C VAL A 397 5.55 3.84 -15.38
N THR A 398 4.46 4.56 -15.58
CA THR A 398 3.28 4.10 -16.32
C THR A 398 2.60 5.27 -17.03
N THR A 399 1.46 5.04 -17.70
CA THR A 399 0.63 6.13 -18.25
C THR A 399 -0.12 6.87 -17.15
N GLY A 400 -0.61 8.08 -17.42
CA GLY A 400 -1.39 8.85 -16.45
C GLY A 400 -2.66 8.13 -15.98
N GLU A 401 -3.35 7.41 -16.88
CA GLU A 401 -4.56 6.63 -16.55
C GLU A 401 -4.25 5.43 -15.66
N ALA A 402 -3.15 4.70 -15.92
CA ALA A 402 -2.83 3.45 -15.27
C ALA A 402 -2.03 3.59 -13.95
N MET A 403 -1.93 4.79 -13.38
CA MET A 403 -1.13 5.01 -12.16
C MET A 403 -1.58 4.17 -10.97
N SER A 404 -2.88 3.89 -10.83
CA SER A 404 -3.43 3.04 -9.75
C SER A 404 -3.66 1.58 -10.15
N GLU A 405 -3.39 1.23 -11.39
CA GLU A 405 -3.54 -0.14 -11.87
C GLU A 405 -2.32 -0.96 -11.45
N GLY A 406 -2.53 -1.94 -10.60
CA GLY A 406 -1.52 -2.91 -10.21
C GLY A 406 -1.66 -4.24 -10.94
N TYR A 407 -0.64 -5.09 -10.83
CA TYR A 407 -0.68 -6.46 -11.34
C TYR A 407 -0.21 -7.45 -10.27
N CYS A 408 -0.61 -8.71 -10.42
CA CYS A 408 -0.25 -9.76 -9.46
C CYS A 408 1.27 -9.91 -9.32
N GLY A 409 1.79 -9.83 -8.10
CA GLY A 409 3.23 -9.92 -7.81
C GLY A 409 4.02 -8.67 -8.23
N GLU A 410 3.35 -7.52 -8.39
CA GLU A 410 4.03 -6.25 -8.57
C GLU A 410 4.85 -5.90 -7.33
N PRO A 411 6.11 -5.44 -7.51
CA PRO A 411 6.89 -4.95 -6.39
C PRO A 411 6.22 -3.75 -5.73
N HIS A 412 6.01 -3.78 -4.42
CA HIS A 412 5.55 -2.63 -3.66
C HIS A 412 6.77 -1.78 -3.27
N ASP A 413 6.74 -0.50 -3.56
CA ASP A 413 7.86 0.43 -3.30
C ASP A 413 9.23 -0.04 -3.83
N GLY A 414 9.22 -0.82 -4.92
CA GLY A 414 10.43 -1.38 -5.52
C GLY A 414 10.93 -2.67 -4.85
N GLU A 415 10.21 -3.20 -3.88
CA GLU A 415 10.54 -4.44 -3.17
C GLU A 415 9.40 -5.47 -3.26
N ARG A 416 9.75 -6.73 -3.14
CA ARG A 416 8.80 -7.85 -3.13
C ARG A 416 8.54 -8.27 -1.69
N SER A 417 7.30 -8.16 -1.22
CA SER A 417 6.92 -8.39 0.17
C SER A 417 7.25 -9.80 0.66
N LEU A 418 6.95 -10.83 -0.12
CA LEU A 418 7.23 -12.21 0.27
C LEU A 418 8.72 -12.50 0.46
N GLN A 419 9.61 -11.86 -0.34
CA GLN A 419 11.06 -12.00 -0.16
C GLN A 419 11.55 -11.41 1.17
N ARG A 420 10.82 -10.42 1.71
CA ARG A 420 11.15 -9.83 3.00
C ARG A 420 10.75 -10.71 4.18
N TYR A 421 9.85 -11.69 3.98
CA TYR A 421 9.30 -12.57 5.01
C TYR A 421 10.04 -13.92 5.13
N ILE A 422 11.07 -14.11 4.34
CA ILE A 422 11.93 -15.30 4.40
C ILE A 422 13.38 -14.95 4.73
N ARG A 423 14.13 -15.99 5.10
CA ARG A 423 15.58 -15.97 5.24
C ARG A 423 16.18 -17.16 4.51
N ILE A 424 17.37 -17.01 3.96
CA ILE A 424 18.12 -18.14 3.37
C ILE A 424 18.99 -18.77 4.44
N VAL A 425 18.92 -20.09 4.54
CA VAL A 425 19.77 -20.89 5.41
C VAL A 425 20.61 -21.83 4.56
N SER A 426 21.83 -22.13 5.00
CA SER A 426 22.77 -22.98 4.26
C SER A 426 23.27 -24.13 5.12
N LEU A 427 23.47 -25.28 4.47
CA LEU A 427 24.12 -26.47 5.01
C LEU A 427 25.34 -26.74 4.14
N SER A 428 26.54 -26.89 4.75
CA SER A 428 27.83 -27.18 4.08
C SER A 428 28.55 -28.35 4.73
#